data_9c1a3aaa0dd7608e4a732d5d96f8b7ac
#
_entry.id   9c1a3aaa0dd7608e4a732d5d96f8b7ac
#
_cell.length_a   1.000
_cell.length_b   1.000
_cell.length_c   1.000
_cell.angle_alpha   90.00
_cell.angle_beta   90.00
_cell.angle_gamma   90.00
#
_symmetry.space_group_name_H-M   'P 1'
#
loop_
_entity.id
_entity.type
_entity.pdbx_description
1 polymer ?
#
loop_
_entity_poly.entity_id
_entity_poly.type
_entity_poly.pdbx_seq_one_letter_code
_entity_poly.pdbx_strand_id
1 'polypeptide(L)'
;MSTSPVFHNLWPTTIMSVILPGSEMANQVLSEFINELDDERSDLTTQYLDQEFLEIDHPVIKWLSDCFRKATFDYTKNAGIKYDVDFHIQAWPNINRFGDYHNLHNHPHSWLSGTYYVSVPSDDPSTVSYTHLRAHETR
;
A
#
# COMPACT_ATOMS: atom_id res chain seq x y z
N MET A 1 -20.72 2.74 46.16
CA MET A 1 -21.04 2.82 44.72
C MET A 1 -19.77 2.44 43.98
N SER A 2 -19.76 1.31 43.30
CA SER A 2 -18.60 0.90 42.47
C SER A 2 -18.69 1.68 41.15
N THR A 3 -17.80 2.63 40.94
CA THR A 3 -17.67 3.33 39.65
C THR A 3 -16.76 2.51 38.77
N SER A 4 -17.34 1.65 37.95
CA SER A 4 -16.57 0.96 36.92
C SER A 4 -16.00 1.98 35.92
N PRO A 5 -14.73 1.86 35.53
CA PRO A 5 -14.14 2.76 34.53
C PRO A 5 -14.87 2.67 33.20
N VAL A 6 -15.08 3.82 32.54
CA VAL A 6 -15.64 3.88 31.19
C VAL A 6 -14.49 4.15 30.23
N PHE A 7 -14.37 3.30 29.21
CA PHE A 7 -13.35 3.42 28.16
C PHE A 7 -13.95 4.10 26.93
N HIS A 8 -13.27 5.10 26.43
CA HIS A 8 -13.64 5.80 25.20
C HIS A 8 -12.54 5.64 24.16
N ASN A 9 -12.89 5.11 22.98
CA ASN A 9 -12.00 5.04 21.82
C ASN A 9 -12.22 6.30 20.98
N LEU A 10 -11.37 7.31 21.18
CA LEU A 10 -11.61 8.64 20.61
C LEU A 10 -11.04 8.84 19.20
N TRP A 11 -10.06 8.08 18.77
CA TRP A 11 -9.48 8.19 17.41
C TRP A 11 -9.06 6.82 16.88
N PRO A 12 -10.00 5.94 16.50
CA PRO A 12 -9.64 4.68 15.89
C PRO A 12 -9.03 4.91 14.51
N THR A 13 -7.84 4.36 14.27
CA THR A 13 -7.27 4.29 12.93
C THR A 13 -7.82 3.05 12.25
N THR A 14 -8.55 3.23 11.16
CA THR A 14 -9.07 2.11 10.36
C THR A 14 -7.99 1.63 9.40
N ILE A 15 -7.70 0.33 9.43
CA ILE A 15 -6.82 -0.35 8.48
C ILE A 15 -7.67 -1.37 7.73
N MET A 16 -7.53 -1.41 6.40
CA MET A 16 -8.16 -2.41 5.55
C MET A 16 -7.08 -3.33 4.99
N SER A 17 -7.30 -4.63 5.11
CA SER A 17 -6.51 -5.66 4.44
C SER A 17 -7.42 -6.45 3.50
N VAL A 18 -6.96 -6.72 2.29
CA VAL A 18 -7.72 -7.43 1.27
C VAL A 18 -6.79 -8.26 0.38
N ILE A 19 -7.24 -9.45 0.01
CA ILE A 19 -6.59 -10.26 -1.04
C ILE A 19 -7.25 -9.88 -2.37
N LEU A 20 -6.44 -9.42 -3.31
CA LEU A 20 -6.96 -9.00 -4.61
C LEU A 20 -7.38 -10.22 -5.45
N PRO A 21 -8.53 -10.18 -6.12
CA PRO A 21 -9.01 -11.29 -6.94
C PRO A 21 -8.05 -11.61 -8.09
N GLY A 22 -7.61 -12.86 -8.22
CA GLY A 22 -6.67 -13.28 -9.28
C GLY A 22 -5.21 -12.91 -9.01
N SER A 23 -4.88 -12.48 -7.80
CA SER A 23 -3.53 -12.05 -7.42
C SER A 23 -2.44 -13.11 -7.66
N GLU A 24 -2.74 -14.40 -7.50
CA GLU A 24 -1.75 -15.46 -7.72
C GLU A 24 -1.16 -15.45 -9.13
N MET A 25 -2.02 -15.34 -10.16
CA MET A 25 -1.58 -15.25 -11.55
C MET A 25 -1.01 -13.86 -11.87
N ALA A 26 -1.65 -12.80 -11.38
CA ALA A 26 -1.21 -11.45 -11.63
C ALA A 26 0.17 -11.16 -11.02
N ASN A 27 0.47 -11.70 -9.83
CA ASN A 27 1.74 -11.50 -9.17
C ASN A 27 2.92 -12.13 -9.90
N GLN A 28 2.72 -13.23 -10.60
CA GLN A 28 3.76 -13.81 -11.45
C GLN A 28 4.14 -12.82 -12.56
N VAL A 29 3.14 -12.32 -13.28
CA VAL A 29 3.36 -11.35 -14.36
C VAL A 29 3.91 -10.01 -13.83
N LEU A 30 3.38 -9.53 -12.71
CA LEU A 30 3.87 -8.30 -12.07
C LEU A 30 5.33 -8.43 -11.62
N SER A 31 5.70 -9.57 -11.06
CA SER A 31 7.07 -9.81 -10.61
C SER A 31 8.06 -9.79 -11.77
N GLU A 32 7.73 -10.44 -12.88
CA GLU A 32 8.53 -10.42 -14.10
C GLU A 32 8.65 -9.00 -14.64
N PHE A 33 7.52 -8.31 -14.77
CA PHE A 33 7.46 -6.95 -15.30
C PHE A 33 8.24 -5.93 -14.45
N ILE A 34 8.12 -6.02 -13.12
CA ILE A 34 8.84 -5.12 -12.21
C ILE A 34 10.35 -5.41 -12.23
N ASN A 35 10.75 -6.67 -12.34
CA ASN A 35 12.18 -7.01 -12.49
C ASN A 35 12.77 -6.49 -13.81
N GLU A 36 12.04 -6.58 -14.92
CA GLU A 36 12.46 -5.99 -16.19
C GLU A 36 12.65 -4.46 -16.07
N LEU A 37 11.73 -3.78 -15.40
CA LEU A 37 11.88 -2.34 -15.14
C LEU A 37 13.10 -2.01 -14.28
N ASP A 38 13.42 -2.86 -13.30
CA ASP A 38 14.59 -2.66 -12.42
C ASP A 38 15.90 -2.88 -13.16
N ASP A 39 15.93 -3.82 -14.09
CA ASP A 39 17.10 -4.07 -14.97
C ASP A 39 17.35 -2.89 -15.93
N GLU A 40 16.30 -2.23 -16.39
CA GLU A 40 16.39 -1.05 -17.26
C GLU A 40 16.74 0.23 -16.52
N ARG A 41 16.33 0.34 -15.26
CA ARG A 41 16.46 1.55 -14.43
C ARG A 41 17.14 1.19 -13.11
N SER A 42 18.39 1.56 -12.95
CA SER A 42 19.06 1.37 -11.67
C SER A 42 18.29 2.10 -10.53
N ASP A 43 18.05 1.39 -9.44
CA ASP A 43 17.45 1.93 -8.19
C ASP A 43 15.96 2.26 -8.20
N LEU A 44 15.09 1.31 -8.58
CA LEU A 44 13.63 1.46 -8.43
C LEU A 44 13.22 1.78 -6.98
N THR A 45 13.98 1.35 -5.99
CA THR A 45 13.69 1.62 -4.56
C THR A 45 13.80 3.09 -4.17
N THR A 46 14.52 3.91 -4.95
CA THR A 46 14.74 5.32 -4.65
C THR A 46 13.96 6.27 -5.55
N GLN A 47 13.35 5.76 -6.61
CA GLN A 47 12.63 6.58 -7.58
C GLN A 47 11.18 6.84 -7.15
N TYR A 48 10.98 7.67 -6.13
CA TYR A 48 9.67 8.18 -5.72
C TYR A 48 8.97 9.02 -6.82
N LEU A 49 9.62 9.25 -7.94
CA LEU A 49 9.19 10.20 -8.96
C LEU A 49 8.50 9.55 -10.15
N ASP A 50 8.51 8.22 -10.27
CA ASP A 50 7.81 7.53 -11.34
C ASP A 50 6.34 7.31 -10.94
N GLN A 51 5.61 8.42 -10.90
CA GLN A 51 4.19 8.45 -10.52
C GLN A 51 3.27 7.89 -11.62
N GLU A 52 3.84 7.55 -12.78
CA GLU A 52 3.12 7.11 -13.98
C GLU A 52 3.03 5.58 -14.09
N PHE A 53 3.49 4.84 -13.07
CA PHE A 53 3.47 3.37 -13.09
C PHE A 53 2.10 2.78 -13.44
N LEU A 54 1.02 3.36 -12.90
CA LEU A 54 -0.35 2.90 -13.19
C LEU A 54 -0.87 3.34 -14.56
N GLU A 55 -0.15 4.19 -15.29
CA GLU A 55 -0.49 4.65 -16.64
C GLU A 55 0.17 3.79 -17.73
N ILE A 56 1.05 2.87 -17.34
CA ILE A 56 1.70 1.96 -18.30
C ILE A 56 0.63 1.09 -18.96
N ASP A 57 0.62 1.08 -20.30
CA ASP A 57 -0.32 0.30 -21.12
C ASP A 57 0.05 -1.19 -21.09
N HIS A 58 -0.30 -1.85 -19.99
CA HIS A 58 -0.10 -3.28 -19.80
C HIS A 58 -1.32 -3.89 -19.09
N PRO A 59 -1.83 -5.05 -19.51
CA PRO A 59 -3.04 -5.66 -18.94
C PRO A 59 -2.97 -5.87 -17.42
N VAL A 60 -1.80 -6.27 -16.89
CA VAL A 60 -1.63 -6.49 -15.45
C VAL A 60 -1.63 -5.18 -14.66
N ILE A 61 -1.11 -4.10 -15.24
CA ILE A 61 -1.13 -2.77 -14.61
C ILE A 61 -2.54 -2.22 -14.57
N LYS A 62 -3.30 -2.39 -15.65
CA LYS A 62 -4.72 -2.03 -15.66
C LYS A 62 -5.52 -2.79 -14.61
N TRP A 63 -5.32 -4.10 -14.52
CA TRP A 63 -5.93 -4.92 -13.47
C TRP A 63 -5.58 -4.41 -12.08
N LEU A 64 -4.31 -4.07 -11.83
CA LEU A 64 -3.85 -3.54 -10.54
C LEU A 64 -4.51 -2.20 -10.22
N SER A 65 -4.57 -1.30 -11.19
CA SER A 65 -5.23 0.01 -11.07
C SER A 65 -6.71 -0.14 -10.72
N ASP A 66 -7.43 -1.05 -11.41
CA ASP A 66 -8.83 -1.33 -11.14
C ASP A 66 -9.04 -1.91 -9.73
N CYS A 67 -8.15 -2.81 -9.29
CA CYS A 67 -8.17 -3.35 -7.94
C CYS A 67 -7.93 -2.27 -6.87
N PHE A 68 -6.97 -1.38 -7.08
CA PHE A 68 -6.69 -0.28 -6.16
C PHE A 68 -7.86 0.70 -6.08
N ARG A 69 -8.48 1.04 -7.22
CA ARG A 69 -9.68 1.87 -7.25
C ARG A 69 -10.81 1.23 -6.46
N LYS A 70 -11.06 -0.05 -6.68
CA LYS A 70 -12.10 -0.77 -5.94
C LYS A 70 -11.80 -0.78 -4.43
N ALA A 71 -10.59 -1.10 -4.04
CA ALA A 71 -10.18 -1.10 -2.63
C ALA A 71 -10.38 0.26 -1.98
N THR A 72 -10.01 1.34 -2.67
CA THR A 72 -10.22 2.72 -2.20
C THR A 72 -11.71 3.01 -2.01
N PHE A 73 -12.57 2.64 -2.96
CA PHE A 73 -14.02 2.81 -2.82
C PHE A 73 -14.59 1.99 -1.67
N ASP A 74 -14.16 0.76 -1.49
CA ASP A 74 -14.62 -0.07 -0.37
C ASP A 74 -14.21 0.54 0.98
N TYR A 75 -12.99 1.08 1.06
CA TYR A 75 -12.53 1.81 2.24
C TYR A 75 -13.36 3.06 2.51
N THR A 76 -13.60 3.91 1.52
CA THR A 76 -14.37 5.16 1.67
C THR A 76 -15.77 4.89 2.14
N LYS A 77 -16.43 3.86 1.60
CA LYS A 77 -17.76 3.43 2.05
C LYS A 77 -17.75 2.98 3.52
N ASN A 78 -16.74 2.19 3.91
CA ASN A 78 -16.61 1.74 5.29
C ASN A 78 -16.33 2.91 6.24
N ALA A 79 -15.59 3.91 5.79
CA ALA A 79 -15.34 5.16 6.53
C ALA A 79 -16.58 6.06 6.65
N GLY A 80 -17.72 5.66 6.07
CA GLY A 80 -18.99 6.39 6.17
C GLY A 80 -19.12 7.54 5.18
N ILE A 81 -18.28 7.60 4.16
CA ILE A 81 -18.38 8.61 3.09
C ILE A 81 -19.56 8.22 2.19
N LYS A 82 -20.55 9.10 2.09
CA LYS A 82 -21.83 8.85 1.39
C LYS A 82 -21.96 9.57 0.06
N TYR A 83 -20.95 10.30 -0.36
CA TYR A 83 -20.92 11.03 -1.62
C TYR A 83 -19.83 10.45 -2.53
N ASP A 84 -19.95 10.73 -3.82
CA ASP A 84 -18.95 10.31 -4.79
C ASP A 84 -17.66 11.10 -4.53
N VAL A 85 -16.56 10.36 -4.42
CA VAL A 85 -15.22 10.91 -4.24
C VAL A 85 -14.47 10.72 -5.54
N ASP A 86 -14.04 11.81 -6.12
CA ASP A 86 -13.04 11.77 -7.18
C ASP A 86 -11.64 11.76 -6.56
N PHE A 87 -10.79 10.84 -7.00
CA PHE A 87 -9.44 10.69 -6.46
C PHE A 87 -8.46 10.21 -7.54
N HIS A 88 -7.23 10.62 -7.37
CA HIS A 88 -6.10 10.15 -8.15
C HIS A 88 -5.28 9.17 -7.32
N ILE A 89 -4.81 8.08 -7.94
CA ILE A 89 -3.91 7.11 -7.31
C ILE A 89 -2.55 7.26 -7.95
N GLN A 90 -1.56 7.48 -7.10
CA GLN A 90 -0.15 7.43 -7.48
C GLN A 90 0.44 6.14 -6.90
N ALA A 91 1.17 5.40 -7.71
CA ALA A 91 1.85 4.19 -7.26
C ALA A 91 3.22 4.06 -7.96
N TRP A 92 4.12 3.39 -7.29
CA TRP A 92 5.44 3.04 -7.81
C TRP A 92 5.84 1.67 -7.25
N PRO A 93 6.58 0.87 -8.02
CA PRO A 93 7.10 -0.40 -7.55
C PRO A 93 8.32 -0.17 -6.65
N ASN A 94 8.52 -1.07 -5.70
CA ASN A 94 9.71 -1.14 -4.87
C ASN A 94 10.26 -2.56 -4.89
N ILE A 95 11.57 -2.70 -5.11
CA ILE A 95 12.30 -3.95 -4.93
C ILE A 95 13.24 -3.77 -3.76
N ASN A 96 12.98 -4.49 -2.67
CA ASN A 96 13.86 -4.50 -1.51
C ASN A 96 14.75 -5.74 -1.56
N ARG A 97 16.05 -5.52 -1.55
CA ARG A 97 17.08 -6.56 -1.46
C ARG A 97 17.52 -6.76 -0.02
N PHE A 98 18.31 -7.81 0.22
CA PHE A 98 18.83 -8.06 1.56
C PHE A 98 19.60 -6.84 2.08
N GLY A 99 19.19 -6.33 3.26
CA GLY A 99 19.74 -5.15 3.88
C GLY A 99 19.07 -3.82 3.52
N ASP A 100 18.18 -3.81 2.53
CA ASP A 100 17.40 -2.61 2.19
C ASP A 100 16.31 -2.36 3.23
N TYR A 101 16.06 -1.09 3.49
CA TYR A 101 15.01 -0.68 4.40
C TYR A 101 14.44 0.68 4.01
N HIS A 102 13.20 0.90 4.36
CA HIS A 102 12.57 2.21 4.24
C HIS A 102 12.58 2.91 5.60
N ASN A 103 13.11 4.12 5.63
CA ASN A 103 13.01 4.97 6.81
C ASN A 103 11.55 5.26 7.14
N LEU A 104 11.28 5.49 8.42
CA LEU A 104 9.98 5.98 8.85
C LEU A 104 9.68 7.31 8.15
N HIS A 105 8.60 7.34 7.40
CA HIS A 105 8.18 8.49 6.61
C HIS A 105 6.67 8.61 6.57
N ASN A 106 6.18 9.73 6.08
CA ASN A 106 4.75 9.97 5.83
C ASN A 106 4.54 10.41 4.37
N HIS A 107 3.29 10.37 3.95
CA HIS A 107 2.84 10.84 2.63
C HIS A 107 1.98 12.11 2.82
N PRO A 108 2.60 13.31 2.91
CA PRO A 108 1.95 14.51 3.43
C PRO A 108 0.77 15.02 2.58
N HIS A 109 0.67 14.62 1.34
CA HIS A 109 -0.42 15.05 0.44
C HIS A 109 -1.40 13.92 0.09
N SER A 110 -1.27 12.77 0.77
CA SER A 110 -2.13 11.62 0.52
C SER A 110 -3.14 11.45 1.66
N TRP A 111 -4.41 11.33 1.31
CA TRP A 111 -5.46 11.04 2.26
C TRP A 111 -5.44 9.57 2.70
N LEU A 112 -5.13 8.66 1.76
CA LEU A 112 -4.91 7.25 2.01
C LEU A 112 -3.52 6.85 1.52
N SER A 113 -2.92 5.90 2.20
CA SER A 113 -1.70 5.23 1.78
C SER A 113 -1.89 3.73 1.91
N GLY A 114 -1.29 2.97 1.00
CA GLY A 114 -1.41 1.52 0.99
C GLY A 114 -0.16 0.86 0.43
N THR A 115 -0.01 -0.43 0.71
CA THR A 115 1.05 -1.26 0.16
C THR A 115 0.43 -2.53 -0.40
N TYR A 116 0.86 -2.93 -1.59
CA TYR A 116 0.54 -4.20 -2.20
C TYR A 116 1.80 -5.05 -2.30
N TYR A 117 1.74 -6.24 -1.70
CA TYR A 117 2.86 -7.18 -1.71
C TYR A 117 2.72 -8.12 -2.90
N VAL A 118 3.56 -7.94 -3.92
CA VAL A 118 3.61 -8.79 -5.12
C VAL A 118 4.30 -10.11 -4.80
N SER A 119 5.44 -10.03 -4.11
CA SER A 119 6.22 -11.19 -3.67
C SER A 119 6.84 -10.91 -2.32
N VAL A 120 6.76 -11.90 -1.44
CA VAL A 120 7.43 -11.86 -0.12
C VAL A 120 8.11 -13.22 0.04
N PRO A 121 9.40 -13.27 0.38
CA PRO A 121 10.09 -14.54 0.66
C PRO A 121 9.37 -15.29 1.80
N SER A 122 9.04 -16.55 1.57
CA SER A 122 8.28 -17.36 2.54
C SER A 122 9.09 -17.77 3.75
N ASP A 123 10.42 -17.80 3.65
CA ASP A 123 11.33 -18.36 4.62
C ASP A 123 12.25 -17.34 5.32
N ASP A 124 12.06 -16.04 5.02
CA ASP A 124 12.87 -14.98 5.63
C ASP A 124 12.12 -14.29 6.78
N PRO A 125 12.43 -14.64 8.06
CA PRO A 125 11.85 -13.96 9.21
C PRO A 125 12.26 -12.48 9.31
N SER A 126 13.17 -12.00 8.46
CA SER A 126 13.59 -10.59 8.43
C SER A 126 12.61 -9.69 7.69
N THR A 127 11.65 -10.25 6.95
CA THR A 127 10.54 -9.46 6.39
C THR A 127 9.55 -9.10 7.50
N VAL A 128 10.00 -8.30 8.43
CA VAL A 128 9.12 -7.75 9.46
C VAL A 128 8.37 -6.58 8.87
N SER A 129 7.13 -6.81 8.49
CA SER A 129 6.19 -5.71 8.30
C SER A 129 5.93 -5.11 9.69
N TYR A 130 6.57 -3.99 9.98
CA TYR A 130 6.27 -3.25 11.20
C TYR A 130 4.87 -2.64 11.08
N THR A 131 3.87 -3.36 11.53
CA THR A 131 2.52 -2.83 11.73
C THR A 131 2.41 -1.98 13.00
N HIS A 132 3.52 -1.57 13.59
CA HIS A 132 3.53 -0.64 14.69
C HIS A 132 3.55 0.80 14.15
N LEU A 133 2.40 1.24 13.67
CA LEU A 133 2.11 2.66 13.60
C LEU A 133 1.99 3.18 15.04
N ARG A 134 3.09 3.55 15.65
CA ARG A 134 3.02 4.50 16.75
C ARG A 134 2.57 5.82 16.15
N ALA A 135 1.39 6.26 16.54
CA ALA A 135 1.00 7.64 16.35
C ALA A 135 2.13 8.51 16.91
N HIS A 136 2.83 9.25 16.06
CA HIS A 136 3.78 10.25 16.53
C HIS A 136 2.99 11.31 17.23
N GLU A 137 3.17 11.42 18.54
CA GLU A 137 2.84 12.63 19.27
C GLU A 137 3.68 13.75 18.66
N THR A 138 3.04 14.62 17.90
CA THR A 138 3.62 15.91 17.54
C THR A 138 3.71 16.75 18.80
N ARG A 139 4.92 17.00 19.26
CA ARG A 139 5.19 18.07 20.21
C ARG A 139 5.23 19.40 19.49
#